data_79bb5490241d92b31c26207bbba779be
#
_entry.id   79bb5490241d92b31c26207bbba779be
#
_cell.length_a   1.000
_cell.length_b   1.000
_cell.length_c   1.000
_cell.angle_alpha   90.00
_cell.angle_beta   90.00
_cell.angle_gamma   90.00
#
_symmetry.space_group_name_H-M   'P 1'
#
loop_
_entity.id
_entity.type
_entity.pdbx_description
1 polymer ?
#
loop_
_entity_poly.entity_id
_entity_poly.type
_entity_poly.pdbx_seq_one_letter_code
_entity_poly.pdbx_strand_id
1 'polypeptide(L)'
;LYIIIFSFNDSRSLTKFGGFSLRWYEKMFADSTMMEAVLYTVIIAVIATVVATVVGTITAIGLSKSRKVVQKMVERINDLPVMNPDIVTAISLLMFFSVLTVKKGFGTLLIAHIMFCIPYVMLSVTPKLRSLDPNLIDAAMDLGATPFQALAKVIVPQIKPGIVSGALIAFTMSFDDFVISYFTCLLYT
;
A
#
# COMPACT_ATOMS: atom_id res chain seq x y z
N LEU A 1 -10.91 10.02 19.69
CA LEU A 1 -11.02 9.90 21.17
C LEU A 1 -12.43 9.52 21.61
N TYR A 2 -13.48 10.21 21.12
CA TYR A 2 -14.88 9.94 21.46
C TYR A 2 -15.29 8.50 21.15
N ILE A 3 -15.02 8.01 19.94
CA ILE A 3 -15.35 6.65 19.51
C ILE A 3 -14.63 5.62 20.41
N ILE A 4 -13.37 5.86 20.80
CA ILE A 4 -12.61 4.96 21.66
C ILE A 4 -13.26 4.87 23.04
N ILE A 5 -13.70 5.99 23.63
CA ILE A 5 -14.36 5.98 24.94
C ILE A 5 -15.72 5.26 24.85
N PHE A 6 -16.51 5.54 23.81
CA PHE A 6 -17.83 4.94 23.64
C PHE A 6 -17.80 3.46 23.18
N SER A 7 -16.64 2.97 22.71
CA SER A 7 -16.47 1.51 22.43
C SER A 7 -16.56 0.66 23.71
N PHE A 8 -16.29 1.26 24.86
CA PHE A 8 -16.43 0.62 26.19
C PHE A 8 -17.80 0.89 26.84
N ASN A 9 -18.72 1.54 26.15
CA ASN A 9 -20.04 1.84 26.70
C ASN A 9 -20.93 0.60 26.72
N ASP A 10 -21.58 0.30 27.82
CA ASP A 10 -22.51 -0.83 27.91
C ASP A 10 -23.79 -0.61 27.08
N SER A 11 -24.24 0.62 26.92
CA SER A 11 -25.41 0.92 26.10
C SER A 11 -25.06 1.12 24.62
N ARG A 12 -26.06 0.85 23.72
CA ARG A 12 -25.92 1.16 22.28
C ARG A 12 -25.93 2.64 21.95
N SER A 13 -26.17 3.50 22.95
CA SER A 13 -26.26 4.93 22.73
C SER A 13 -24.87 5.53 22.54
N LEU A 14 -24.71 6.33 21.49
CA LEU A 14 -23.51 7.14 21.27
C LEU A 14 -23.56 8.49 22.01
N THR A 15 -24.66 8.78 22.69
CA THR A 15 -24.86 10.08 23.38
C THR A 15 -24.90 9.96 24.90
N LYS A 16 -25.18 8.76 25.42
CA LYS A 16 -25.23 8.50 26.88
C LYS A 16 -24.28 7.38 27.23
N PHE A 17 -23.38 7.63 28.16
CA PHE A 17 -22.48 6.63 28.71
C PHE A 17 -23.24 5.85 29.82
N GLY A 18 -23.51 4.57 29.57
CA GLY A 18 -24.30 3.71 30.48
C GLY A 18 -23.46 2.90 31.46
N GLY A 19 -22.12 3.02 31.39
CA GLY A 19 -21.17 2.24 32.20
C GLY A 19 -20.09 1.60 31.34
N PHE A 20 -19.02 1.15 32.01
CA PHE A 20 -17.90 0.46 31.33
C PHE A 20 -18.26 -1.01 31.09
N SER A 21 -18.11 -1.48 29.86
CA SER A 21 -18.34 -2.89 29.48
C SER A 21 -17.46 -3.30 28.29
N LEU A 22 -17.00 -4.53 28.29
CA LEU A 22 -16.29 -5.16 27.17
C LEU A 22 -17.19 -6.00 26.25
N ARG A 23 -18.50 -5.99 26.49
CA ARG A 23 -19.50 -6.81 25.79
C ARG A 23 -19.44 -6.71 24.28
N TRP A 24 -19.14 -5.51 23.75
CA TRP A 24 -19.04 -5.31 22.30
C TRP A 24 -17.79 -5.96 21.72
N TYR A 25 -16.69 -5.98 22.46
CA TYR A 25 -15.47 -6.69 22.07
C TYR A 25 -15.67 -8.21 22.09
N GLU A 26 -16.33 -8.74 23.14
CA GLU A 26 -16.70 -10.16 23.20
C GLU A 26 -17.57 -10.57 22.02
N LYS A 27 -18.59 -9.77 21.68
CA LYS A 27 -19.44 -10.01 20.50
C LYS A 27 -18.68 -9.93 19.19
N MET A 28 -17.77 -8.97 19.06
CA MET A 28 -16.92 -8.82 17.89
C MET A 28 -16.04 -10.04 17.67
N PHE A 29 -15.38 -10.53 18.72
CA PHE A 29 -14.54 -11.73 18.63
C PHE A 29 -15.34 -13.03 18.47
N ALA A 30 -16.58 -13.07 18.91
CA ALA A 30 -17.47 -14.21 18.72
C ALA A 30 -18.14 -14.26 17.33
N ASP A 31 -18.10 -13.15 16.58
CA ASP A 31 -18.67 -13.06 15.24
C ASP A 31 -17.65 -13.57 14.21
N SER A 32 -17.89 -14.78 13.69
CA SER A 32 -17.03 -15.42 12.69
C SER A 32 -16.90 -14.61 11.41
N THR A 33 -17.99 -13.97 10.94
CA THR A 33 -17.99 -13.17 9.71
C THR A 33 -17.08 -11.94 9.87
N MET A 34 -17.15 -11.29 11.02
CA MET A 34 -16.30 -10.15 11.33
C MET A 34 -14.83 -10.56 11.47
N MET A 35 -14.55 -11.70 12.11
CA MET A 35 -13.20 -12.22 12.23
C MET A 35 -12.59 -12.61 10.89
N GLU A 36 -13.36 -13.23 10.00
CA GLU A 36 -12.91 -13.50 8.64
C GLU A 36 -12.61 -12.22 7.88
N ALA A 37 -13.46 -11.20 7.96
CA ALA A 37 -13.22 -9.92 7.31
C ALA A 37 -11.93 -9.26 7.80
N VAL A 38 -11.67 -9.26 9.12
CA VAL A 38 -10.43 -8.75 9.71
C VAL A 38 -9.23 -9.53 9.20
N LEU A 39 -9.30 -10.86 9.18
CA LEU A 39 -8.23 -11.71 8.66
C LEU A 39 -7.91 -11.42 7.19
N TYR A 40 -8.93 -11.32 6.34
CA TYR A 40 -8.75 -10.98 4.93
C TYR A 40 -8.12 -9.60 4.75
N THR A 41 -8.57 -8.60 5.51
CA THR A 41 -7.98 -7.25 5.49
C THR A 41 -6.50 -7.28 5.83
N VAL A 42 -6.12 -7.97 6.91
CA VAL A 42 -4.71 -8.08 7.32
C VAL A 42 -3.88 -8.82 6.28
N ILE A 43 -4.38 -9.95 5.76
CA ILE A 43 -3.67 -10.75 4.75
C ILE A 43 -3.43 -9.92 3.49
N ILE A 44 -4.46 -9.24 2.99
CA ILE A 44 -4.37 -8.39 1.80
C ILE A 44 -3.39 -7.25 2.04
N ALA A 45 -3.51 -6.54 3.17
CA ALA A 45 -2.63 -5.44 3.50
C ALA A 45 -1.16 -5.88 3.56
N VAL A 46 -0.86 -7.02 4.19
CA VAL A 46 0.50 -7.56 4.27
C VAL A 46 1.03 -7.95 2.89
N ILE A 47 0.27 -8.75 2.13
CA ILE A 47 0.72 -9.22 0.81
C ILE A 47 0.87 -8.03 -0.15
N ALA A 48 -0.12 -7.14 -0.20
CA ALA A 48 -0.07 -5.95 -1.06
C ALA A 48 1.13 -5.06 -0.71
N THR A 49 1.40 -4.85 0.58
CA THR A 49 2.56 -4.07 1.05
C THR A 49 3.87 -4.70 0.60
N VAL A 50 4.06 -6.01 0.81
CA VAL A 50 5.30 -6.69 0.42
C VAL A 50 5.52 -6.59 -1.08
N VAL A 51 4.51 -6.93 -1.87
CA VAL A 51 4.61 -6.90 -3.34
C VAL A 51 4.82 -5.47 -3.84
N ALA A 52 4.02 -4.51 -3.37
CA ALA A 52 4.15 -3.09 -3.76
C ALA A 52 5.51 -2.50 -3.36
N THR A 53 6.05 -2.89 -2.19
CA THR A 53 7.38 -2.44 -1.75
C THR A 53 8.48 -2.96 -2.66
N VAL A 54 8.44 -4.24 -3.02
CA VAL A 54 9.42 -4.83 -3.95
C VAL A 54 9.31 -4.18 -5.32
N VAL A 55 8.11 -4.18 -5.90
CA VAL A 55 7.87 -3.65 -7.25
C VAL A 55 8.15 -2.15 -7.32
N GLY A 56 7.64 -1.37 -6.37
CA GLY A 56 7.85 0.08 -6.29
C GLY A 56 9.33 0.45 -6.12
N THR A 57 10.06 -0.28 -5.29
CA THR A 57 11.51 -0.07 -5.09
C THR A 57 12.29 -0.39 -6.36
N ILE A 58 12.04 -1.54 -6.99
CA ILE A 58 12.70 -1.93 -8.25
C ILE A 58 12.39 -0.90 -9.35
N THR A 59 11.14 -0.47 -9.46
CA THR A 59 10.72 0.54 -10.42
C THR A 59 11.40 1.88 -10.16
N ALA A 60 11.47 2.34 -8.92
CA ALA A 60 12.16 3.58 -8.56
C ALA A 60 13.66 3.54 -8.91
N ILE A 61 14.33 2.42 -8.62
CA ILE A 61 15.74 2.21 -8.96
C ILE A 61 15.94 2.19 -10.49
N GLY A 62 15.12 1.43 -11.23
CA GLY A 62 15.19 1.38 -12.68
C GLY A 62 14.93 2.74 -13.32
N LEU A 63 13.96 3.48 -12.77
CA LEU A 63 13.62 4.82 -13.23
C LEU A 63 14.77 5.81 -13.00
N SER A 64 15.48 5.74 -11.88
CA SER A 64 16.63 6.61 -11.59
C SER A 64 17.75 6.52 -12.62
N LYS A 65 17.88 5.41 -13.33
CA LYS A 65 18.84 5.16 -14.42
C LYS A 65 18.27 5.46 -15.80
N SER A 66 16.99 5.80 -15.93
CA SER A 66 16.30 6.04 -17.19
C SER A 66 16.55 7.46 -17.70
N ARG A 67 16.22 7.71 -18.98
CA ARG A 67 16.28 9.06 -19.56
C ARG A 67 15.33 10.01 -18.84
N LYS A 68 15.71 11.28 -18.66
CA LYS A 68 14.93 12.31 -17.95
C LYS A 68 13.49 12.46 -18.45
N VAL A 69 13.25 12.21 -19.74
CA VAL A 69 11.89 12.26 -20.33
C VAL A 69 11.03 11.11 -19.77
N VAL A 70 11.60 9.89 -19.73
CA VAL A 70 10.92 8.70 -19.19
C VAL A 70 10.67 8.87 -17.68
N GLN A 71 11.65 9.39 -16.94
CA GLN A 71 11.48 9.69 -15.51
C GLN A 71 10.28 10.61 -15.28
N LYS A 72 10.24 11.76 -15.94
CA LYS A 72 9.15 12.73 -15.81
C LYS A 72 7.80 12.16 -16.21
N MET A 73 7.75 11.34 -17.27
CA MET A 73 6.50 10.73 -17.74
C MET A 73 5.97 9.73 -16.72
N VAL A 74 6.84 8.81 -16.25
CA VAL A 74 6.44 7.78 -15.26
C VAL A 74 6.07 8.41 -13.92
N GLU A 75 6.82 9.42 -13.46
CA GLU A 75 6.48 10.17 -12.23
C GLU A 75 5.10 10.81 -12.33
N ARG A 76 4.78 11.48 -13.45
CA ARG A 76 3.44 12.07 -13.64
C ARG A 76 2.32 11.02 -13.65
N ILE A 77 2.56 9.86 -14.29
CA ILE A 77 1.59 8.75 -14.27
C ILE A 77 1.44 8.19 -12.86
N ASN A 78 2.54 8.09 -12.13
CA ASN A 78 2.56 7.62 -10.75
C ASN A 78 1.80 8.56 -9.78
N ASP A 79 1.82 9.86 -10.07
CA ASP A 79 1.14 10.86 -9.24
C ASP A 79 -0.39 10.87 -9.45
N LEU A 80 -0.89 10.35 -10.58
CA LEU A 80 -2.32 10.35 -10.90
C LEU A 80 -3.18 9.65 -9.84
N PRO A 81 -2.88 8.42 -9.38
CA PRO A 81 -3.67 7.77 -8.33
C PRO A 81 -3.63 8.51 -7.00
N VAL A 82 -2.50 9.16 -6.68
CA VAL A 82 -2.31 9.89 -5.42
C VAL A 82 -3.10 11.20 -5.39
N MET A 83 -3.28 11.83 -6.56
CA MET A 83 -4.02 13.09 -6.69
C MET A 83 -5.53 12.89 -6.85
N ASN A 84 -5.96 11.71 -7.28
CA ASN A 84 -7.37 11.42 -7.51
C ASN A 84 -8.07 10.99 -6.21
N PRO A 85 -9.35 11.34 -6.02
CA PRO A 85 -10.16 10.77 -4.96
C PRO A 85 -10.22 9.23 -5.07
N ASP A 86 -10.12 8.53 -3.96
CA ASP A 86 -10.10 7.05 -3.90
C ASP A 86 -11.28 6.40 -4.62
N ILE A 87 -12.45 7.04 -4.54
CA ILE A 87 -13.67 6.57 -5.22
C ILE A 87 -13.52 6.54 -6.75
N VAL A 88 -12.80 7.48 -7.34
CA VAL A 88 -12.55 7.54 -8.81
C VAL A 88 -11.63 6.39 -9.20
N THR A 89 -10.60 6.15 -8.43
CA THR A 89 -9.67 5.03 -8.63
C THR A 89 -10.40 3.69 -8.48
N ALA A 90 -11.24 3.53 -7.45
CA ALA A 90 -12.00 2.33 -7.20
C ALA A 90 -13.00 2.01 -8.33
N ILE A 91 -13.76 3.02 -8.80
CA ILE A 91 -14.70 2.85 -9.91
C ILE A 91 -13.95 2.53 -11.22
N SER A 92 -12.81 3.18 -11.46
CA SER A 92 -11.99 2.91 -12.65
C SER A 92 -11.48 1.47 -12.66
N LEU A 93 -11.01 0.95 -11.53
CA LEU A 93 -10.58 -0.45 -11.38
C LEU A 93 -11.76 -1.41 -11.54
N LEU A 94 -12.93 -1.09 -10.98
CA LEU A 94 -14.14 -1.87 -11.15
C LEU A 94 -14.52 -1.98 -12.65
N MET A 95 -14.52 -0.87 -13.38
CA MET A 95 -14.81 -0.85 -14.81
C MET A 95 -13.75 -1.63 -15.60
N PHE A 96 -12.48 -1.46 -15.27
CA PHE A 96 -11.37 -2.17 -15.90
C PHE A 96 -11.51 -3.69 -15.75
N PHE A 97 -11.74 -4.20 -14.54
CA PHE A 97 -11.96 -5.64 -14.30
C PHE A 97 -13.24 -6.15 -14.96
N SER A 98 -14.28 -5.31 -15.07
CA SER A 98 -15.53 -5.68 -15.73
C SER A 98 -15.37 -5.80 -17.25
N VAL A 99 -14.62 -4.90 -17.87
CA VAL A 99 -14.29 -4.97 -19.32
C VAL A 99 -13.45 -6.20 -19.63
N LEU A 100 -12.50 -6.54 -18.76
CA LEU A 100 -11.67 -7.75 -18.91
C LEU A 100 -12.42 -9.05 -18.57
N THR A 101 -13.70 -8.97 -18.17
CA THR A 101 -14.51 -10.13 -17.75
C THR A 101 -13.86 -10.98 -16.65
N VAL A 102 -12.98 -10.36 -15.83
CA VAL A 102 -12.31 -11.04 -14.73
C VAL A 102 -13.32 -11.25 -13.60
N LYS A 103 -13.44 -12.48 -13.11
CA LYS A 103 -14.26 -12.77 -11.92
C LYS A 103 -13.70 -11.99 -10.74
N LYS A 104 -14.57 -11.17 -10.14
CA LYS A 104 -14.24 -10.39 -8.94
C LYS A 104 -14.06 -11.34 -7.76
N GLY A 105 -13.18 -11.00 -6.83
CA GLY A 105 -12.87 -11.80 -5.66
C GLY A 105 -11.55 -11.41 -5.04
N PHE A 106 -11.00 -12.28 -4.21
CA PHE A 106 -9.74 -12.05 -3.51
C PHE A 106 -8.58 -11.60 -4.45
N GLY A 107 -8.45 -12.24 -5.62
CA GLY A 107 -7.38 -11.90 -6.57
C GLY A 107 -7.49 -10.48 -7.14
N THR A 108 -8.70 -10.06 -7.55
CA THR A 108 -8.93 -8.69 -8.06
C THR A 108 -8.74 -7.65 -6.97
N LEU A 109 -9.17 -7.95 -5.76
CA LEU A 109 -8.97 -7.10 -4.60
C LEU A 109 -7.49 -6.92 -4.28
N LEU A 110 -6.74 -8.02 -4.24
CA LEU A 110 -5.29 -7.99 -4.00
C LEU A 110 -4.55 -7.20 -5.07
N ILE A 111 -4.85 -7.42 -6.35
CA ILE A 111 -4.24 -6.69 -7.46
C ILE A 111 -4.55 -5.19 -7.35
N ALA A 112 -5.79 -4.82 -7.04
CA ALA A 112 -6.20 -3.44 -6.86
C ALA A 112 -5.40 -2.75 -5.75
N HIS A 113 -5.23 -3.41 -4.59
CA HIS A 113 -4.43 -2.89 -3.48
C HIS A 113 -2.94 -2.77 -3.84
N ILE A 114 -2.37 -3.75 -4.55
CA ILE A 114 -0.97 -3.68 -5.02
C ILE A 114 -0.80 -2.47 -5.95
N MET A 115 -1.68 -2.32 -6.95
CA MET A 115 -1.63 -1.20 -7.90
C MET A 115 -1.75 0.15 -7.22
N PHE A 116 -2.62 0.26 -6.22
CA PHE A 116 -2.82 1.47 -5.43
C PHE A 116 -1.63 1.80 -4.53
N CYS A 117 -0.96 0.78 -3.95
CA CYS A 117 0.15 0.97 -3.01
C CYS A 117 1.49 1.31 -3.69
N ILE A 118 1.74 0.85 -4.92
CA ILE A 118 3.00 1.08 -5.64
C ILE A 118 3.39 2.56 -5.71
N PRO A 119 2.51 3.51 -6.08
CA PRO A 119 2.80 4.94 -6.12
C PRO A 119 3.36 5.49 -4.81
N TYR A 120 2.80 5.11 -3.69
CA TYR A 120 3.22 5.59 -2.37
C TYR A 120 4.63 5.11 -1.99
N VAL A 121 4.95 3.86 -2.35
CA VAL A 121 6.31 3.33 -2.19
C VAL A 121 7.30 4.12 -3.05
N MET A 122 6.96 4.35 -4.32
CA MET A 122 7.82 5.13 -5.24
C MET A 122 8.04 6.56 -4.74
N LEU A 123 7.01 7.23 -4.22
CA LEU A 123 7.09 8.57 -3.64
C LEU A 123 8.04 8.63 -2.42
N SER A 124 8.15 7.54 -1.67
CA SER A 124 9.04 7.46 -0.50
C SER A 124 10.47 7.09 -0.87
N VAL A 125 10.66 6.21 -1.86
CA VAL A 125 11.98 5.70 -2.27
C VAL A 125 12.71 6.66 -3.20
N THR A 126 12.00 7.31 -4.15
CA THR A 126 12.61 8.18 -5.16
C THR A 126 13.42 9.35 -4.57
N PRO A 127 12.94 10.10 -3.55
CA PRO A 127 13.74 11.16 -2.94
C PRO A 127 15.05 10.64 -2.30
N LYS A 128 15.00 9.45 -1.70
CA LYS A 128 16.21 8.83 -1.12
C LYS A 128 17.21 8.44 -2.19
N LEU A 129 16.77 7.89 -3.31
CA LEU A 129 17.65 7.62 -4.46
C LEU A 129 18.29 8.90 -5.01
N ARG A 130 17.53 9.99 -5.10
CA ARG A 130 18.03 11.29 -5.59
C ARG A 130 19.02 11.97 -4.64
N SER A 131 19.00 11.64 -3.35
CA SER A 131 19.91 12.19 -2.36
C SER A 131 21.27 11.47 -2.32
N LEU A 132 21.42 10.34 -3.04
CA LEU A 132 22.69 9.62 -3.12
C LEU A 132 23.61 10.25 -4.15
N ASP A 133 24.92 10.11 -3.90
CA ASP A 133 25.93 10.48 -4.89
C ASP A 133 25.76 9.60 -6.15
N PRO A 134 25.64 10.21 -7.34
CA PRO A 134 25.45 9.47 -8.59
C PRO A 134 26.61 8.52 -8.92
N ASN A 135 27.83 8.79 -8.39
CA ASN A 135 29.03 8.01 -8.66
C ASN A 135 29.19 6.79 -7.74
N LEU A 136 28.32 6.59 -6.75
CA LEU A 136 28.44 5.48 -5.79
C LEU A 136 28.49 4.10 -6.45
N ILE A 137 27.73 3.90 -7.53
CA ILE A 137 27.74 2.62 -8.24
C ILE A 137 29.06 2.42 -8.98
N ASP A 138 29.54 3.47 -9.65
CA ASP A 138 30.79 3.41 -10.42
C ASP A 138 31.97 3.20 -9.49
N ALA A 139 32.04 3.91 -8.37
CA ALA A 139 33.04 3.68 -7.34
C ALA A 139 33.05 2.26 -6.76
N ALA A 140 31.86 1.67 -6.56
CA ALA A 140 31.76 0.27 -6.12
C ALA A 140 32.27 -0.70 -7.20
N MET A 141 31.98 -0.42 -8.47
CA MET A 141 32.46 -1.24 -9.60
C MET A 141 33.97 -1.13 -9.79
N ASP A 142 34.56 0.05 -9.60
CA ASP A 142 36.02 0.26 -9.61
C ASP A 142 36.75 -0.56 -8.54
N LEU A 143 36.03 -0.83 -7.42
CA LEU A 143 36.52 -1.73 -6.35
C LEU A 143 36.24 -3.23 -6.64
N GLY A 144 35.82 -3.57 -7.86
CA GLY A 144 35.60 -4.94 -8.31
C GLY A 144 34.19 -5.51 -8.03
N ALA A 145 33.23 -4.69 -7.60
CA ALA A 145 31.86 -5.15 -7.42
C ALA A 145 31.16 -5.31 -8.79
N THR A 146 30.34 -6.36 -8.94
CA THR A 146 29.43 -6.44 -10.08
C THR A 146 28.32 -5.40 -9.93
N PRO A 147 27.63 -4.97 -11.03
CA PRO A 147 26.52 -4.02 -10.95
C PRO A 147 25.43 -4.45 -9.95
N PHE A 148 25.12 -5.74 -9.89
CA PHE A 148 24.16 -6.28 -8.93
C PHE A 148 24.66 -6.20 -7.49
N GLN A 149 25.96 -6.46 -7.26
CA GLN A 149 26.56 -6.31 -5.93
C GLN A 149 26.61 -4.85 -5.49
N ALA A 150 26.96 -3.92 -6.38
CA ALA A 150 26.91 -2.48 -6.09
C ALA A 150 25.48 -2.04 -5.71
N LEU A 151 24.47 -2.51 -6.45
CA LEU A 151 23.07 -2.24 -6.13
C LEU A 151 22.68 -2.83 -4.77
N ALA A 152 22.90 -4.12 -4.54
CA ALA A 152 22.42 -4.83 -3.36
C ALA A 152 23.18 -4.45 -2.08
N LYS A 153 24.50 -4.22 -2.17
CA LYS A 153 25.37 -3.98 -1.00
C LYS A 153 25.62 -2.50 -0.71
N VAL A 154 25.46 -1.60 -1.70
CA VAL A 154 25.73 -0.18 -1.53
C VAL A 154 24.44 0.64 -1.60
N ILE A 155 23.66 0.52 -2.67
CA ILE A 155 22.48 1.38 -2.88
C ILE A 155 21.32 0.98 -1.96
N VAL A 156 20.91 -0.30 -1.98
CA VAL A 156 19.75 -0.77 -1.21
C VAL A 156 19.87 -0.47 0.29
N PRO A 157 21.02 -0.69 0.96
CA PRO A 157 21.16 -0.31 2.37
C PRO A 157 21.01 1.19 2.63
N GLN A 158 21.47 2.04 1.72
CA GLN A 158 21.38 3.50 1.89
C GLN A 158 19.95 4.03 1.69
N ILE A 159 19.15 3.40 0.82
CA ILE A 159 17.75 3.77 0.61
C ILE A 159 16.80 3.03 1.55
N LYS A 160 17.29 2.12 2.41
CA LYS A 160 16.48 1.33 3.35
C LYS A 160 15.48 2.18 4.16
N PRO A 161 15.84 3.37 4.69
CA PRO A 161 14.86 4.22 5.39
C PRO A 161 13.68 4.62 4.49
N GLY A 162 13.93 4.92 3.21
CA GLY A 162 12.87 5.22 2.24
C GLY A 162 12.01 4.00 1.91
N ILE A 163 12.61 2.81 1.80
CA ILE A 163 11.88 1.55 1.58
C ILE A 163 10.96 1.25 2.77
N VAL A 164 11.48 1.35 4.00
CA VAL A 164 10.68 1.10 5.22
C VAL A 164 9.55 2.11 5.35
N SER A 165 9.83 3.40 5.12
CA SER A 165 8.80 4.44 5.13
C SER A 165 7.72 4.18 4.09
N GLY A 166 8.11 3.84 2.86
CA GLY A 166 7.17 3.49 1.79
C GLY A 166 6.33 2.25 2.12
N ALA A 167 6.94 1.22 2.71
CA ALA A 167 6.22 0.03 3.15
C ALA A 167 5.20 0.32 4.25
N LEU A 168 5.55 1.16 5.23
CA LEU A 168 4.62 1.56 6.30
C LEU A 168 3.44 2.37 5.75
N ILE A 169 3.69 3.30 4.82
CA ILE A 169 2.62 4.06 4.18
C ILE A 169 1.72 3.12 3.35
N ALA A 170 2.31 2.25 2.55
CA ALA A 170 1.56 1.28 1.75
C ALA A 170 0.69 0.36 2.61
N PHE A 171 1.23 -0.11 3.75
CA PHE A 171 0.48 -0.92 4.71
C PHE A 171 -0.70 -0.14 5.29
N THR A 172 -0.48 1.10 5.74
CA THR A 172 -1.55 1.92 6.31
C THR A 172 -2.64 2.20 5.28
N MET A 173 -2.25 2.56 4.05
CA MET A 173 -3.19 2.82 2.95
C MET A 173 -4.00 1.58 2.57
N SER A 174 -3.37 0.40 2.51
CA SER A 174 -4.06 -0.84 2.20
C SER A 174 -4.95 -1.33 3.34
N PHE A 175 -4.53 -1.11 4.60
CA PHE A 175 -5.26 -1.55 5.77
C PHE A 175 -6.52 -0.71 6.04
N ASP A 176 -6.44 0.60 5.80
CA ASP A 176 -7.54 1.55 6.04
C ASP A 176 -8.46 1.73 4.82
N ASP A 177 -8.15 1.06 3.70
CA ASP A 177 -8.95 1.20 2.49
C ASP A 177 -10.30 0.47 2.60
N PHE A 178 -11.35 1.24 2.60
CA PHE A 178 -12.72 0.77 2.51
C PHE A 178 -13.27 0.86 1.07
N VAL A 179 -12.89 1.89 0.34
CA VAL A 179 -13.53 2.25 -0.94
C VAL A 179 -13.19 1.26 -2.03
N ILE A 180 -11.90 0.96 -2.22
CA ILE A 180 -11.45 -0.03 -3.21
C ILE A 180 -11.99 -1.40 -2.85
N SER A 181 -11.92 -1.77 -1.57
CA SER A 181 -12.45 -3.03 -1.05
C SER A 181 -13.95 -3.18 -1.32
N TYR A 182 -14.74 -2.14 -1.09
CA TYR A 182 -16.16 -2.13 -1.38
C TYR A 182 -16.48 -2.38 -2.85
N PHE A 183 -15.85 -1.62 -3.76
CA PHE A 183 -16.15 -1.72 -5.19
C PHE A 183 -15.55 -2.95 -5.87
N THR A 184 -14.43 -3.49 -5.39
CA THR A 184 -13.76 -4.64 -6.02
C THR A 184 -14.13 -5.99 -5.41
N CYS A 185 -14.70 -6.02 -4.20
CA CYS A 185 -15.10 -7.26 -3.51
C CYS A 185 -16.61 -7.39 -3.30
N LEU A 186 -17.28 -6.34 -2.86
CA LEU A 186 -18.66 -6.39 -2.31
C LEU A 186 -19.79 -6.57 -3.35
N LEU A 187 -19.49 -6.56 -4.64
CA LEU A 187 -20.47 -6.94 -5.68
C LEU A 187 -20.60 -8.46 -5.85
N TYR A 188 -20.15 -9.24 -4.85
CA TYR A 188 -20.16 -10.72 -4.85
C TYR A 188 -21.21 -11.36 -3.95
N THR A 189 -21.98 -10.58 -3.23
CA THR A 189 -23.10 -11.10 -2.43
C THR A 189 -24.46 -10.77 -3.06
#